data_d83726f18725f69d6a567520c27fc216
#
_entry.id   d83726f18725f69d6a567520c27fc216
#
_cell.length_a   1.000
_cell.length_b   1.000
_cell.length_c   1.000
_cell.angle_alpha   90.00
_cell.angle_beta   90.00
_cell.angle_gamma   90.00
#
_symmetry.space_group_name_H-M   'P 1'
#
loop_
_entity.id
_entity.type
_entity.pdbx_description
1 polymer ?
#
loop_
_entity_poly.entity_id
_entity_poly.type
_entity_poly.pdbx_seq_one_letter_code
_entity_poly.pdbx_strand_id
1 'polypeptide(L)'
;MTSFYTSVERFGNNILWRGYENGKRFSYKVPFRPTLYVHTPKSGEEGYTSLTGQYKLSPHKFGDMREAKDFIEEYKGIPNMKIFGNTNYITQFIQEKYPDKIEFDINMINIASFDIEVDIGDGYADINQADKEITSIAYHSSRSARYTLLGRKDYDKTKTATGINQDDIEFIKFETEEALLRYFVKLWSTDYPDIVTGWNVEYFD
;
A
#
# COMPACT_ATOMS: atom_id res chain seq x y z
N MET A 1 -6.71 -19.31 12.93
CA MET A 1 -7.33 -18.31 12.03
C MET A 1 -6.18 -17.54 11.41
N THR A 2 -6.02 -17.62 10.10
CA THR A 2 -4.97 -16.87 9.39
C THR A 2 -5.50 -15.46 9.14
N SER A 3 -4.84 -14.47 9.73
CA SER A 3 -5.10 -13.05 9.47
C SER A 3 -3.77 -12.36 9.21
N PHE A 4 -3.69 -11.58 8.13
CA PHE A 4 -2.51 -10.76 7.81
C PHE A 4 -2.93 -9.50 7.07
N TYR A 5 -2.10 -8.46 7.15
CA TYR A 5 -2.33 -7.21 6.42
C TYR A 5 -1.58 -7.19 5.09
N THR A 6 -2.14 -6.49 4.11
CA THR A 6 -1.48 -6.17 2.84
C THR A 6 -1.07 -4.70 2.78
N SER A 7 -1.83 -3.82 3.47
CA SER A 7 -1.51 -2.40 3.59
C SER A 7 -2.00 -1.85 4.92
N VAL A 8 -1.18 -1.00 5.54
CA VAL A 8 -1.52 -0.22 6.72
C VAL A 8 -1.01 1.20 6.52
N GLU A 9 -1.91 2.16 6.44
CA GLU A 9 -1.60 3.54 6.11
C GLU A 9 -2.27 4.51 7.08
N ARG A 10 -1.64 5.66 7.32
CA ARG A 10 -2.25 6.73 8.11
C ARG A 10 -3.11 7.64 7.23
N PHE A 11 -4.33 7.89 7.68
CA PHE A 11 -5.24 8.86 7.07
C PHE A 11 -5.83 9.78 8.15
N GLY A 12 -5.19 10.91 8.37
CA GLY A 12 -5.53 11.82 9.47
C GLY A 12 -5.32 11.16 10.82
N ASN A 13 -6.37 11.08 11.65
CA ASN A 13 -6.38 10.38 12.94
C ASN A 13 -6.87 8.92 12.84
N ASN A 14 -6.99 8.40 11.63
CA ASN A 14 -7.38 7.01 11.38
C ASN A 14 -6.23 6.23 10.75
N ILE A 15 -6.32 4.93 10.87
CA ILE A 15 -5.53 3.96 10.12
C ILE A 15 -6.43 3.32 9.06
N LEU A 16 -5.99 3.35 7.82
CA LEU A 16 -6.52 2.51 6.76
C LEU A 16 -5.82 1.16 6.85
N TRP A 17 -6.58 0.11 7.08
CA TRP A 17 -6.04 -1.22 7.32
C TRP A 17 -6.71 -2.22 6.40
N ARG A 18 -5.93 -2.84 5.54
CA ARG A 18 -6.36 -3.81 4.54
C ARG A 18 -5.60 -5.11 4.72
N GLY A 19 -6.22 -6.20 4.34
CA GLY A 19 -5.60 -7.52 4.40
C GLY A 19 -6.59 -8.65 4.17
N TYR A 20 -6.26 -9.81 4.72
CA TYR A 20 -7.06 -11.01 4.62
C TYR A 20 -7.32 -11.60 6.01
N GLU A 21 -8.54 -12.04 6.22
CA GLU A 21 -8.97 -12.76 7.40
C GLU A 21 -9.83 -13.95 6.97
N ASN A 22 -9.40 -15.16 7.36
CA ASN A 22 -10.09 -16.41 6.99
C ASN A 22 -10.37 -16.54 5.48
N GLY A 23 -9.39 -16.18 4.66
CA GLY A 23 -9.48 -16.25 3.19
C GLY A 23 -10.29 -15.12 2.54
N LYS A 24 -10.82 -14.17 3.30
CA LYS A 24 -11.60 -13.04 2.78
C LYS A 24 -10.84 -11.75 2.93
N ARG A 25 -10.83 -10.94 1.87
CA ARG A 25 -10.25 -9.58 1.89
C ARG A 25 -11.09 -8.67 2.78
N PHE A 26 -10.41 -7.83 3.55
CA PHE A 26 -11.04 -6.76 4.31
C PHE A 26 -10.39 -5.39 4.02
N SER A 27 -11.14 -4.33 4.28
CA SER A 27 -10.66 -2.94 4.22
C SER A 27 -11.38 -2.15 5.29
N TYR A 28 -10.63 -1.68 6.29
CA TYR A 28 -11.16 -0.93 7.43
C TYR A 28 -10.51 0.44 7.55
N LYS A 29 -11.30 1.41 8.00
CA LYS A 29 -10.84 2.70 8.48
C LYS A 29 -11.13 2.77 9.97
N VAL A 30 -10.09 2.71 10.79
CA VAL A 30 -10.22 2.63 12.26
C VAL A 30 -9.53 3.81 12.94
N PRO A 31 -10.13 4.42 13.97
CA PRO A 31 -9.44 5.40 14.80
C PRO A 31 -8.33 4.71 15.57
N PHE A 32 -7.19 5.37 15.72
CA PHE A 32 -6.07 4.84 16.48
C PHE A 32 -5.72 5.74 17.66
N ARG A 33 -5.51 5.13 18.82
CA ARG A 33 -5.16 5.75 20.09
C ARG A 33 -3.77 5.31 20.51
N PRO A 34 -2.71 6.08 20.16
CA PRO A 34 -1.35 5.66 20.46
C PRO A 34 -1.05 5.70 21.95
N THR A 35 -0.08 4.88 22.36
CA THR A 35 0.50 4.89 23.71
C THR A 35 1.95 5.36 23.62
N LEU A 36 2.30 6.35 24.44
CA LEU A 36 3.68 6.74 24.70
C LEU A 36 4.02 6.45 26.15
N TYR A 37 5.29 6.39 26.46
CA TYR A 37 5.79 6.11 27.81
C TYR A 37 6.53 7.34 28.33
N VAL A 38 6.15 7.81 29.49
CA VAL A 38 6.65 9.08 30.04
C VAL A 38 7.47 8.81 31.29
N HIS A 39 8.65 9.42 31.37
CA HIS A 39 9.41 9.50 32.60
C HIS A 39 9.13 10.83 33.30
N THR A 40 8.68 10.73 34.51
CA THR A 40 8.53 11.86 35.45
C THR A 40 9.07 11.41 36.82
N PRO A 41 9.31 12.35 37.79
CA PRO A 41 9.72 11.99 39.13
C PRO A 41 8.74 11.02 39.86
N LYS A 42 7.51 10.92 39.38
CA LYS A 42 6.47 10.03 39.93
C LYS A 42 6.31 8.72 39.13
N SER A 43 7.11 8.49 38.08
CA SER A 43 7.02 7.27 37.26
C SER A 43 7.57 6.05 38.00
N GLY A 44 7.04 4.88 37.71
CA GLY A 44 7.64 3.61 38.10
C GLY A 44 6.77 2.66 38.92
N GLU A 45 5.52 2.98 39.19
CA GLU A 45 4.59 2.09 39.88
C GLU A 45 4.13 0.91 38.99
N GLU A 46 4.16 1.07 37.66
CA GLU A 46 3.61 0.09 36.72
C GLU A 46 4.64 -0.87 36.09
N GLY A 47 5.90 -0.83 36.56
CA GLY A 47 6.93 -1.80 36.17
C GLY A 47 7.58 -1.59 34.79
N TYR A 48 7.26 -0.52 34.06
CA TYR A 48 7.92 -0.20 32.79
C TYR A 48 9.27 0.49 33.00
N THR A 49 10.24 0.17 32.15
CA THR A 49 11.55 0.84 32.10
C THR A 49 11.95 1.16 30.68
N SER A 50 12.83 2.16 30.51
CA SER A 50 13.47 2.40 29.20
C SER A 50 14.32 1.19 28.78
N LEU A 51 14.62 1.07 27.50
CA LEU A 51 15.45 -0.03 26.96
C LEU A 51 16.82 -0.15 27.66
N THR A 52 17.37 0.95 28.12
CA THR A 52 18.63 0.98 28.88
C THR A 52 18.46 0.72 30.36
N GLY A 53 17.25 0.57 30.88
CA GLY A 53 16.95 0.44 32.30
C GLY A 53 17.12 1.74 33.11
N GLN A 54 17.50 2.85 32.45
CA GLN A 54 17.90 4.10 33.11
C GLN A 54 16.70 4.88 33.69
N TYR A 55 15.52 4.75 33.05
CA TYR A 55 14.34 5.52 33.39
C TYR A 55 13.18 4.60 33.72
N LYS A 56 12.51 4.87 34.82
CA LYS A 56 11.19 4.33 35.14
C LYS A 56 10.14 5.05 34.31
N LEU A 57 9.20 4.33 33.74
CA LEU A 57 8.23 4.86 32.78
C LEU A 57 6.81 4.55 33.21
N SER A 58 5.89 5.46 32.90
CA SER A 58 4.45 5.22 32.98
C SER A 58 3.82 5.32 31.59
N PRO A 59 2.95 4.40 31.19
CA PRO A 59 2.27 4.49 29.90
C PRO A 59 1.24 5.62 29.93
N HIS A 60 1.14 6.34 28.83
CA HIS A 60 0.15 7.36 28.60
C HIS A 60 -0.57 7.09 27.28
N LYS A 61 -1.86 6.75 27.36
CA LYS A 61 -2.69 6.47 26.19
C LYS A 61 -3.45 7.73 25.81
N PHE A 62 -3.28 8.14 24.55
CA PHE A 62 -3.91 9.34 23.99
C PHE A 62 -5.27 9.05 23.37
N GLY A 63 -6.11 10.07 23.25
CA GLY A 63 -7.39 9.99 22.59
C GLY A 63 -7.26 9.79 21.07
N ASP A 64 -6.25 10.39 20.47
CA ASP A 64 -5.92 10.20 19.04
C ASP A 64 -4.43 10.49 18.73
N MET A 65 -4.05 10.33 17.46
CA MET A 65 -2.66 10.55 17.00
C MET A 65 -2.24 12.02 16.99
N ARG A 66 -3.18 12.95 16.90
CA ARG A 66 -2.90 14.37 16.93
C ARG A 66 -2.58 14.81 18.36
N GLU A 67 -3.39 14.40 19.32
CA GLU A 67 -3.15 14.67 20.74
C GLU A 67 -1.77 14.16 21.17
N ALA A 68 -1.39 12.95 20.75
CA ALA A 68 -0.06 12.42 21.05
C ALA A 68 1.09 13.24 20.42
N LYS A 69 0.89 13.74 19.20
CA LYS A 69 1.87 14.61 18.54
C LYS A 69 1.98 15.95 19.27
N ASP A 70 0.85 16.58 19.57
CA ASP A 70 0.80 17.88 20.26
C ASP A 70 1.45 17.78 21.64
N PHE A 71 1.23 16.68 22.37
CA PHE A 71 1.88 16.37 23.63
C PHE A 71 3.41 16.28 23.51
N ILE A 72 3.93 15.61 22.48
CA ILE A 72 5.37 15.52 22.25
C ILE A 72 5.97 16.93 22.04
N GLU A 73 5.34 17.76 21.24
CA GLU A 73 5.83 19.11 20.95
C GLU A 73 5.74 20.03 22.19
N GLU A 74 4.65 19.96 22.96
CA GLU A 74 4.44 20.75 24.18
C GLU A 74 5.51 20.45 25.25
N TYR A 75 5.85 19.17 25.43
CA TYR A 75 6.77 18.74 26.49
C TYR A 75 8.21 18.56 26.02
N LYS A 76 8.51 18.89 24.77
CA LYS A 76 9.86 18.83 24.21
C LYS A 76 10.81 19.78 24.93
N GLY A 77 11.89 19.20 25.50
CA GLY A 77 12.93 19.96 26.15
C GLY A 77 12.63 20.37 27.61
N ILE A 78 11.50 19.96 28.18
CA ILE A 78 11.21 20.20 29.59
C ILE A 78 12.16 19.37 30.46
N PRO A 79 12.91 20.03 31.44
CA PRO A 79 13.80 19.33 32.33
C PRO A 79 13.11 18.24 33.13
N ASN A 80 13.77 17.10 33.29
CA ASN A 80 13.30 15.93 34.05
C ASN A 80 12.04 15.25 33.49
N MET A 81 11.60 15.61 32.28
CA MET A 81 10.56 14.93 31.56
C MET A 81 11.15 14.34 30.28
N LYS A 82 10.91 13.03 30.08
CA LYS A 82 11.34 12.32 28.86
C LYS A 82 10.19 11.48 28.33
N ILE A 83 10.00 11.56 27.03
CA ILE A 83 8.97 10.81 26.31
C ILE A 83 9.65 9.73 25.50
N PHE A 84 9.16 8.51 25.64
CA PHE A 84 9.62 7.32 24.95
C PHE A 84 8.45 6.67 24.21
N GLY A 85 8.78 5.81 23.28
CA GLY A 85 7.83 5.05 22.50
C GLY A 85 8.03 5.26 21.00
N ASN A 86 7.32 4.47 20.21
CA ASN A 86 7.41 4.55 18.75
C ASN A 86 6.44 5.61 18.25
N THR A 87 6.94 6.68 17.65
CA THR A 87 6.14 7.75 17.05
C THR A 87 5.65 7.41 15.64
N ASN A 88 6.11 6.29 15.08
CA ASN A 88 5.47 5.69 13.91
C ASN A 88 4.21 4.93 14.36
N TYR A 89 3.07 5.60 14.31
CA TYR A 89 1.80 5.04 14.78
C TYR A 89 1.29 3.87 13.92
N ILE A 90 1.75 3.75 12.67
CA ILE A 90 1.48 2.57 11.83
C ILE A 90 2.12 1.34 12.48
N THR A 91 3.39 1.47 12.89
CA THR A 91 4.11 0.37 13.57
C THR A 91 3.47 0.01 14.90
N GLN A 92 3.05 1.00 15.71
CA GLN A 92 2.30 0.71 16.95
C GLN A 92 1.00 -0.06 16.64
N PHE A 93 0.23 0.39 15.67
CA PHE A 93 -1.02 -0.27 15.28
C PHE A 93 -0.78 -1.72 14.84
N ILE A 94 0.23 -1.96 14.00
CA ILE A 94 0.58 -3.31 13.55
C ILE A 94 0.95 -4.19 14.75
N GLN A 95 1.78 -3.69 15.66
CA GLN A 95 2.20 -4.42 16.86
C GLN A 95 1.02 -4.75 17.79
N GLU A 96 0.07 -3.82 17.95
CA GLU A 96 -1.14 -4.07 18.76
C GLU A 96 -2.09 -5.09 18.13
N LYS A 97 -2.22 -5.07 16.79
CA LYS A 97 -3.10 -5.98 16.06
C LYS A 97 -2.52 -7.37 15.84
N TYR A 98 -1.21 -7.42 15.71
CA TYR A 98 -0.44 -8.63 15.41
C TYR A 98 0.72 -8.76 16.42
N PRO A 99 0.44 -9.08 17.70
CA PRO A 99 1.47 -9.16 18.73
C PRO A 99 2.45 -10.34 18.53
N ASP A 100 1.99 -11.34 17.79
CA ASP A 100 2.76 -12.55 17.47
C ASP A 100 3.26 -12.54 16.03
N LYS A 101 3.81 -13.66 15.59
CA LYS A 101 4.26 -13.87 14.22
C LYS A 101 3.08 -13.77 13.25
N ILE A 102 3.24 -12.95 12.20
CA ILE A 102 2.29 -12.84 11.10
C ILE A 102 2.64 -13.91 10.05
N GLU A 103 1.67 -14.75 9.71
CA GLU A 103 1.81 -15.75 8.66
C GLU A 103 1.13 -15.26 7.39
N PHE A 104 1.93 -14.72 6.48
CA PHE A 104 1.46 -14.27 5.17
C PHE A 104 1.23 -15.46 4.24
N ASP A 105 0.11 -15.45 3.53
CA ASP A 105 -0.14 -16.39 2.43
C ASP A 105 -0.06 -15.65 1.10
N ILE A 106 1.05 -15.87 0.38
CA ILE A 106 1.31 -15.22 -0.92
C ILE A 106 0.25 -15.59 -1.97
N ASN A 107 -0.37 -16.76 -1.87
CA ASN A 107 -1.39 -17.18 -2.82
C ASN A 107 -2.71 -16.40 -2.69
N MET A 108 -2.91 -15.72 -1.56
CA MET A 108 -4.06 -14.83 -1.37
C MET A 108 -3.81 -13.43 -1.91
N ILE A 109 -2.55 -13.03 -2.04
CA ILE A 109 -2.17 -11.67 -2.47
C ILE A 109 -2.29 -11.57 -4.00
N ASN A 110 -3.07 -10.61 -4.47
CA ASN A 110 -3.15 -10.30 -5.89
C ASN A 110 -2.05 -9.30 -6.28
N ILE A 111 -1.07 -9.76 -7.05
CA ILE A 111 0.01 -8.93 -7.58
C ILE A 111 -0.32 -8.66 -9.04
N ALA A 112 -0.52 -7.40 -9.40
CA ALA A 112 -0.70 -6.99 -10.79
C ALA A 112 0.55 -6.30 -11.31
N SER A 113 0.98 -6.69 -12.50
CA SER A 113 1.94 -5.95 -13.30
C SER A 113 1.24 -5.38 -14.53
N PHE A 114 1.58 -4.15 -14.87
CA PHE A 114 1.11 -3.53 -16.11
C PHE A 114 2.16 -2.59 -16.67
N ASP A 115 1.98 -2.27 -17.93
CA ASP A 115 2.84 -1.40 -18.71
C ASP A 115 1.99 -0.68 -19.75
N ILE A 116 2.26 0.61 -19.97
CA ILE A 116 1.48 1.49 -20.85
C ILE A 116 2.37 1.99 -21.99
N GLU A 117 1.85 1.89 -23.21
CA GLU A 117 2.49 2.47 -24.39
C GLU A 117 1.66 3.63 -24.93
N VAL A 118 2.34 4.73 -25.27
CA VAL A 118 1.70 5.93 -25.82
C VAL A 118 2.18 6.20 -27.26
N ASP A 119 1.45 7.04 -28.00
CA ASP A 119 1.89 7.49 -29.31
C ASP A 119 3.01 8.54 -29.18
N ILE A 120 4.17 8.24 -29.73
CA ILE A 120 5.37 9.10 -29.68
C ILE A 120 5.65 9.81 -31.01
N GLY A 121 4.66 9.90 -31.92
CA GLY A 121 4.88 10.45 -33.29
C GLY A 121 5.58 11.81 -33.33
N ASP A 122 5.28 12.70 -32.37
CA ASP A 122 5.87 14.04 -32.30
C ASP A 122 6.76 14.26 -31.06
N GLY A 123 7.40 13.23 -30.53
CA GLY A 123 8.31 13.29 -29.38
C GLY A 123 7.81 12.55 -28.14
N TYR A 124 8.52 12.73 -27.02
CA TYR A 124 8.20 12.06 -25.75
C TYR A 124 6.94 12.63 -25.11
N ALA A 125 6.19 11.78 -24.41
CA ALA A 125 5.02 12.18 -23.64
C ALA A 125 5.41 13.05 -22.44
N ASP A 126 4.63 14.09 -22.17
CA ASP A 126 4.67 14.82 -20.90
C ASP A 126 3.60 14.26 -19.97
N ILE A 127 4.04 13.54 -18.94
CA ILE A 127 3.14 12.91 -17.95
C ILE A 127 2.23 13.89 -17.22
N ASN A 128 2.65 15.16 -17.08
CA ASN A 128 1.85 16.17 -16.40
C ASN A 128 0.72 16.72 -17.29
N GLN A 129 0.92 16.66 -18.61
CA GLN A 129 -0.06 17.14 -19.58
C GLN A 129 -0.95 16.02 -20.11
N ALA A 130 -0.47 14.76 -20.04
CA ALA A 130 -1.12 13.58 -20.61
C ALA A 130 -1.53 13.85 -22.10
N ASP A 131 -0.59 14.44 -22.86
CA ASP A 131 -0.81 14.97 -24.20
C ASP A 131 -0.74 13.93 -25.32
N LYS A 132 -0.35 12.70 -24.97
CA LYS A 132 -0.23 11.58 -25.90
C LYS A 132 -1.29 10.52 -25.67
N GLU A 133 -1.81 9.99 -26.76
CA GLU A 133 -2.79 8.93 -26.74
C GLU A 133 -2.18 7.63 -26.25
N ILE A 134 -2.84 6.94 -25.32
CA ILE A 134 -2.49 5.57 -24.92
C ILE A 134 -2.86 4.62 -26.05
N THR A 135 -1.87 3.93 -26.57
CA THR A 135 -2.01 3.00 -27.71
C THR A 135 -2.16 1.55 -27.28
N SER A 136 -1.58 1.17 -26.15
CA SER A 136 -1.77 -0.15 -25.57
C SER A 136 -1.52 -0.18 -24.07
N ILE A 137 -2.14 -1.15 -23.39
CA ILE A 137 -1.88 -1.51 -22.00
C ILE A 137 -1.69 -3.02 -21.95
N ALA A 138 -0.54 -3.47 -21.42
CA ALA A 138 -0.30 -4.85 -21.07
C ALA A 138 -0.59 -5.03 -19.58
N TYR A 139 -1.39 -6.02 -19.22
CA TYR A 139 -1.80 -6.30 -17.84
C TYR A 139 -1.67 -7.77 -17.52
N HIS A 140 -1.11 -8.08 -16.34
CA HIS A 140 -1.07 -9.43 -15.80
C HIS A 140 -1.38 -9.40 -14.31
N SER A 141 -2.24 -10.31 -13.86
CA SER A 141 -2.53 -10.54 -12.44
C SER A 141 -1.97 -11.89 -12.02
N SER A 142 -1.37 -11.98 -10.83
CA SER A 142 -0.90 -13.26 -10.27
C SER A 142 -2.00 -14.31 -10.08
N ARG A 143 -3.26 -13.90 -10.14
CA ARG A 143 -4.43 -14.78 -10.09
C ARG A 143 -4.88 -15.28 -11.46
N SER A 144 -4.29 -14.74 -12.52
CA SER A 144 -4.59 -15.14 -13.90
C SER A 144 -3.40 -15.87 -14.51
N ALA A 145 -3.67 -16.95 -15.21
CA ALA A 145 -2.66 -17.61 -16.04
C ALA A 145 -2.39 -16.87 -17.36
N ARG A 146 -3.14 -15.80 -17.68
CA ARG A 146 -3.07 -15.09 -18.96
C ARG A 146 -2.64 -13.64 -18.79
N TYR A 147 -1.95 -13.18 -19.81
CA TYR A 147 -1.67 -11.76 -20.04
C TYR A 147 -2.84 -11.14 -20.80
N THR A 148 -3.36 -10.01 -20.34
CA THR A 148 -4.36 -9.23 -21.07
C THR A 148 -3.66 -8.10 -21.78
N LEU A 149 -3.69 -8.07 -23.10
CA LEU A 149 -3.15 -7.02 -23.93
C LEU A 149 -4.29 -6.23 -24.57
N LEU A 150 -4.44 -4.99 -24.13
CA LEU A 150 -5.40 -4.02 -24.69
C LEU A 150 -4.69 -3.17 -25.71
N GLY A 151 -5.23 -3.03 -26.93
CA GLY A 151 -4.53 -2.30 -27.98
C GLY A 151 -5.45 -1.54 -28.93
N ARG A 152 -4.92 -0.46 -29.53
CA ARG A 152 -5.56 0.35 -30.57
C ARG A 152 -5.28 -0.18 -31.99
N LYS A 153 -4.17 -0.89 -32.16
CA LYS A 153 -3.73 -1.50 -33.42
C LYS A 153 -3.80 -3.00 -33.33
N ASP A 154 -3.70 -3.69 -34.46
CA ASP A 154 -3.68 -5.15 -34.49
C ASP A 154 -2.40 -5.69 -33.81
N TYR A 155 -2.58 -6.77 -33.05
CA TYR A 155 -1.47 -7.46 -32.41
C TYR A 155 -0.76 -8.39 -33.39
N ASP A 156 0.52 -8.15 -33.60
CA ASP A 156 1.39 -9.00 -34.42
C ASP A 156 1.99 -10.11 -33.54
N LYS A 157 1.38 -11.29 -33.59
CA LYS A 157 1.83 -12.46 -32.81
C LYS A 157 3.25 -12.89 -33.07
N THR A 158 3.81 -12.56 -34.25
CA THR A 158 5.20 -12.92 -34.60
C THR A 158 6.25 -12.14 -33.78
N LYS A 159 5.83 -11.05 -33.15
CA LYS A 159 6.67 -10.18 -32.31
C LYS A 159 6.53 -10.47 -30.79
N THR A 160 5.86 -11.55 -30.44
CA THR A 160 5.77 -11.97 -29.03
C THR A 160 7.16 -12.24 -28.47
N ALA A 161 7.44 -11.72 -27.27
CA ALA A 161 8.74 -11.89 -26.62
C ALA A 161 9.05 -13.37 -26.39
N THR A 162 10.33 -13.71 -26.49
CA THR A 162 10.81 -15.08 -26.25
C THR A 162 10.48 -15.51 -24.80
N GLY A 163 9.88 -16.69 -24.66
CA GLY A 163 9.51 -17.27 -23.37
C GLY A 163 8.07 -17.02 -22.96
N ILE A 164 7.29 -16.23 -23.73
CA ILE A 164 5.84 -16.11 -23.53
C ILE A 164 5.13 -16.99 -24.54
N ASN A 165 4.23 -17.85 -24.03
CA ASN A 165 3.37 -18.63 -24.90
C ASN A 165 2.26 -17.74 -25.45
N GLN A 166 2.08 -17.72 -26.76
CA GLN A 166 1.04 -16.91 -27.43
C GLN A 166 -0.39 -17.26 -26.99
N ASP A 167 -0.61 -18.50 -26.59
CA ASP A 167 -1.92 -18.95 -26.10
C ASP A 167 -2.27 -18.39 -24.72
N ASP A 168 -1.26 -17.86 -24.00
CA ASP A 168 -1.43 -17.20 -22.71
C ASP A 168 -1.75 -15.70 -22.84
N ILE A 169 -1.82 -15.19 -24.09
CA ILE A 169 -2.12 -13.78 -24.36
C ILE A 169 -3.57 -13.65 -24.85
N GLU A 170 -4.37 -12.93 -24.08
CA GLU A 170 -5.69 -12.45 -24.48
C GLU A 170 -5.57 -11.04 -25.04
N PHE A 171 -5.68 -10.89 -26.35
CA PHE A 171 -5.64 -9.59 -27.02
C PHE A 171 -7.04 -9.07 -27.28
N ILE A 172 -7.29 -7.80 -26.88
CA ILE A 172 -8.55 -7.09 -27.09
C ILE A 172 -8.26 -5.78 -27.82
N LYS A 173 -8.87 -5.62 -29.00
CA LYS A 173 -8.73 -4.40 -29.82
C LYS A 173 -9.82 -3.38 -29.50
N PHE A 174 -9.45 -2.11 -29.48
CA PHE A 174 -10.35 -0.98 -29.25
C PHE A 174 -10.20 0.07 -30.36
N GLU A 175 -11.33 0.65 -30.77
CA GLU A 175 -11.36 1.70 -31.80
C GLU A 175 -11.04 3.09 -31.22
N THR A 176 -11.19 3.30 -29.91
CA THR A 176 -10.91 4.56 -29.24
C THR A 176 -10.14 4.35 -27.93
N GLU A 177 -9.30 5.31 -27.56
CA GLU A 177 -8.61 5.33 -26.28
C GLU A 177 -9.61 5.28 -25.10
N GLU A 178 -10.71 6.06 -25.21
CA GLU A 178 -11.74 6.06 -24.19
C GLU A 178 -12.30 4.63 -23.92
N ALA A 179 -12.56 3.87 -24.97
CA ALA A 179 -13.07 2.50 -24.83
C ALA A 179 -12.04 1.57 -24.18
N LEU A 180 -10.75 1.72 -24.55
CA LEU A 180 -9.64 1.00 -23.96
C LEU A 180 -9.52 1.30 -22.47
N LEU A 181 -9.48 2.57 -22.10
CA LEU A 181 -9.37 3.01 -20.69
C LEU A 181 -10.58 2.58 -19.85
N ARG A 182 -11.79 2.69 -20.39
CA ARG A 182 -13.01 2.21 -19.69
C ARG A 182 -12.95 0.72 -19.41
N TYR A 183 -12.43 -0.05 -20.37
CA TYR A 183 -12.26 -1.50 -20.18
C TYR A 183 -11.19 -1.80 -19.13
N PHE A 184 -10.05 -1.10 -19.18
CA PHE A 184 -8.98 -1.26 -18.20
C PHE A 184 -9.46 -0.96 -16.78
N VAL A 185 -10.14 0.16 -16.57
CA VAL A 185 -10.71 0.54 -15.26
C VAL A 185 -11.72 -0.52 -14.77
N LYS A 186 -12.53 -1.08 -15.67
CA LYS A 186 -13.45 -2.17 -15.34
C LYS A 186 -12.70 -3.45 -14.94
N LEU A 187 -11.67 -3.82 -15.69
CA LEU A 187 -10.80 -4.97 -15.38
C LEU A 187 -10.16 -4.80 -14.00
N TRP A 188 -9.55 -3.64 -13.77
CA TRP A 188 -8.92 -3.28 -12.50
C TRP A 188 -9.89 -3.33 -11.30
N SER A 189 -11.08 -2.78 -11.46
CA SER A 189 -12.08 -2.71 -10.38
C SER A 189 -12.77 -4.04 -10.09
N THR A 190 -12.72 -5.01 -11.00
CA THR A 190 -13.33 -6.34 -10.80
C THR A 190 -12.57 -7.16 -9.76
N ASP A 191 -11.24 -7.12 -9.80
CA ASP A 191 -10.36 -7.74 -8.79
C ASP A 191 -9.12 -6.86 -8.61
N TYR A 192 -9.29 -5.71 -7.94
CA TYR A 192 -8.19 -4.77 -7.74
C TYR A 192 -7.00 -5.43 -7.02
N PRO A 193 -5.76 -5.11 -7.43
CA PRO A 193 -4.57 -5.72 -6.86
C PRO A 193 -4.29 -5.25 -5.43
N ASP A 194 -3.62 -6.10 -4.66
CA ASP A 194 -3.04 -5.74 -3.36
C ASP A 194 -1.66 -5.08 -3.54
N ILE A 195 -0.94 -5.52 -4.58
CA ILE A 195 0.38 -4.99 -4.96
C ILE A 195 0.35 -4.67 -6.45
N VAL A 196 0.85 -3.49 -6.78
CA VAL A 196 1.05 -3.04 -8.16
C VAL A 196 2.53 -3.00 -8.45
N THR A 197 2.94 -3.54 -9.59
CA THR A 197 4.33 -3.53 -10.05
C THR A 197 4.39 -3.35 -11.57
N GLY A 198 5.52 -2.92 -12.09
CA GLY A 198 5.79 -2.71 -13.50
C GLY A 198 7.13 -2.00 -13.66
N TRP A 199 7.53 -1.76 -14.89
CA TRP A 199 8.69 -0.94 -15.16
C TRP A 199 8.26 0.52 -15.09
N ASN A 200 8.88 1.31 -14.20
CA ASN A 200 8.62 2.75 -14.06
C ASN A 200 7.18 3.16 -13.66
N VAL A 201 6.43 2.26 -13.04
CA VAL A 201 5.04 2.48 -12.58
C VAL A 201 4.86 3.71 -11.69
N GLU A 202 5.90 4.12 -10.97
CA GLU A 202 5.82 5.28 -10.07
C GLU A 202 5.90 6.62 -10.80
N TYR A 203 6.52 6.65 -11.99
CA TYR A 203 6.85 7.90 -12.67
C TYR A 203 6.22 8.05 -14.05
N PHE A 204 5.75 7.00 -14.68
CA PHE A 204 5.21 7.04 -16.04
C PHE A 204 3.86 6.34 -16.17
N ASP A 205 3.72 5.10 -15.69
CA ASP A 205 2.49 4.33 -15.75
C ASP A 205 1.61 4.61 -14.51
#